data_4931cbe3202c4620dd5306832793f0fd
#
_entry.id   4931cbe3202c4620dd5306832793f0fd
#
_cell.length_a   1.000
_cell.length_b   1.000
_cell.length_c   1.000
_cell.angle_alpha   90.00
_cell.angle_beta   90.00
_cell.angle_gamma   90.00
#
_symmetry.space_group_name_H-M   'P 1'
#
loop_
_entity.id
_entity.type
_entity.pdbx_description
1 polymer ?
#
loop_
_entity_poly.entity_id
_entity_poly.type
_entity_poly.pdbx_seq_one_letter_code
_entity_poly.pdbx_strand_id
1 'polypeptide(L)'
;MIDEAYVDFGGESAAPLITDHPNLLVVQTMSKSRALAGLRVGYALGGVGLIEALHRVKNSFNSYPLGRLAQAGATASVHDDAYFRESCARVVAGREAMTRELIRLGFVVQPSSANFVFARHPARGGPEFAAALREHAVLVRHFNKPRTAPYLRITVGTEHDTERLITAAAHILGHE
;
A
#
# COMPACT_ATOMS: atom_id res chain seq x y z
N MET A 1 4.44 -1.16 -18.73
CA MET A 1 4.75 -0.52 -17.42
C MET A 1 4.15 -1.37 -16.33
N ILE A 2 4.92 -1.64 -15.27
CA ILE A 2 4.49 -2.32 -14.04
C ILE A 2 4.60 -1.32 -12.90
N ASP A 3 3.50 -1.13 -12.15
CA ASP A 3 3.47 -0.31 -10.95
C ASP A 3 3.76 -1.19 -9.72
N GLU A 4 4.90 -0.95 -9.10
CA GLU A 4 5.38 -1.66 -7.93
C GLU A 4 5.31 -0.80 -6.65
N ALA A 5 4.32 0.05 -6.52
CA ALA A 5 4.19 0.93 -5.36
C ALA A 5 4.12 0.17 -4.02
N TYR A 6 3.82 -1.12 -4.02
CA TYR A 6 3.68 -1.96 -2.82
C TYR A 6 4.61 -3.18 -2.79
N VAL A 7 5.52 -3.33 -3.74
CA VAL A 7 6.36 -4.53 -3.89
C VAL A 7 7.12 -4.90 -2.62
N ASP A 8 7.58 -3.91 -1.87
CA ASP A 8 8.38 -4.10 -0.65
C ASP A 8 7.63 -4.81 0.51
N PHE A 9 6.32 -4.98 0.39
CA PHE A 9 5.51 -5.68 1.39
C PHE A 9 5.28 -7.16 1.08
N GLY A 10 6.23 -7.79 0.40
CA GLY A 10 6.23 -9.22 0.09
C GLY A 10 5.81 -9.55 -1.35
N GLY A 11 5.85 -8.57 -2.24
CA GLY A 11 5.74 -8.78 -3.68
C GLY A 11 7.06 -9.23 -4.30
N GLU A 12 6.98 -9.76 -5.51
CA GLU A 12 8.14 -10.07 -6.35
C GLU A 12 8.32 -8.97 -7.40
N SER A 13 9.53 -8.40 -7.46
CA SER A 13 9.85 -7.31 -8.39
C SER A 13 10.11 -7.83 -9.79
N ALA A 14 9.55 -7.15 -10.79
CA ALA A 14 9.87 -7.37 -12.20
C ALA A 14 11.16 -6.66 -12.66
N ALA A 15 11.83 -5.91 -11.77
CA ALA A 15 13.07 -5.20 -12.13
C ALA A 15 14.16 -6.09 -12.72
N PRO A 16 14.40 -7.34 -12.26
CA PRO A 16 15.38 -8.23 -12.90
C PRO A 16 15.10 -8.55 -14.37
N LEU A 17 13.84 -8.47 -14.80
CA LEU A 17 13.43 -8.75 -16.17
C LEU A 17 13.77 -7.63 -17.17
N ILE A 18 14.19 -6.46 -16.71
CA ILE A 18 14.45 -5.29 -17.56
C ILE A 18 15.55 -5.59 -18.58
N THR A 19 16.53 -6.40 -18.21
CA THR A 19 17.65 -6.77 -19.11
C THR A 19 17.15 -7.49 -20.37
N ASP A 20 16.16 -8.36 -20.22
CA ASP A 20 15.63 -9.21 -21.29
C ASP A 20 14.42 -8.60 -22.01
N HIS A 21 13.86 -7.54 -21.43
CA HIS A 21 12.64 -6.89 -21.92
C HIS A 21 12.83 -5.37 -22.11
N PRO A 22 13.36 -4.91 -23.25
CA PRO A 22 13.68 -3.49 -23.48
C PRO A 22 12.47 -2.55 -23.45
N ASN A 23 11.25 -3.08 -23.56
CA ASN A 23 10.00 -2.35 -23.45
C ASN A 23 9.40 -2.39 -22.04
N LEU A 24 10.11 -2.96 -21.05
CA LEU A 24 9.67 -3.00 -19.65
C LEU A 24 10.09 -1.72 -18.91
N LEU A 25 9.10 -1.10 -18.27
CA LEU A 25 9.28 -0.01 -17.33
C LEU A 25 8.65 -0.39 -15.99
N VAL A 26 9.44 -0.39 -14.92
CA VAL A 26 9.00 -0.62 -13.56
C VAL A 26 8.98 0.72 -12.83
N VAL A 27 7.88 1.03 -12.13
CA VAL A 27 7.72 2.29 -11.38
C VAL A 27 7.55 1.98 -9.91
N GLN A 28 8.33 2.64 -9.08
CA GLN A 28 8.31 2.50 -7.62
C GLN A 28 8.18 3.86 -6.94
N THR A 29 7.79 3.87 -5.65
CA THR A 29 7.58 5.08 -4.87
C THR A 29 8.16 4.96 -3.47
N MET A 30 8.65 6.07 -2.94
CA MET A 30 9.04 6.16 -1.52
C MET A 30 7.87 6.51 -0.60
N SER A 31 6.67 6.69 -1.16
CA SER A 31 5.48 7.11 -0.40
C SER A 31 4.88 6.04 0.51
N LYS A 32 5.25 4.76 0.33
CA LYS A 32 4.65 3.62 1.04
C LYS A 32 5.65 2.99 2.00
N SER A 33 6.48 2.09 1.53
CA SER A 33 7.42 1.32 2.33
C SER A 33 8.46 2.18 3.06
N ARG A 34 8.85 3.29 2.47
CA ARG A 34 9.79 4.24 3.08
C ARG A 34 9.14 5.40 3.84
N ALA A 35 7.81 5.38 4.00
CA ALA A 35 7.02 6.36 4.77
C ALA A 35 7.23 7.84 4.36
N LEU A 36 7.67 8.11 3.12
CA LEU A 36 8.00 9.45 2.63
C LEU A 36 6.92 10.05 1.71
N ALA A 37 5.66 9.78 1.98
CA ALA A 37 4.54 10.24 1.14
C ALA A 37 4.53 11.76 0.94
N GLY A 38 4.92 12.54 1.95
CA GLY A 38 4.99 14.00 1.90
C GLY A 38 6.08 14.55 0.99
N LEU A 39 7.16 13.80 0.74
CA LEU A 39 8.28 14.26 -0.09
C LEU A 39 8.02 14.11 -1.60
N ARG A 40 6.98 13.41 -2.01
CA ARG A 40 6.57 13.22 -3.41
C ARG A 40 7.66 12.64 -4.30
N VAL A 41 8.41 11.65 -3.81
CA VAL A 41 9.49 10.98 -4.54
C VAL A 41 9.02 9.62 -5.05
N GLY A 42 9.26 9.37 -6.32
CA GLY A 42 9.13 8.09 -6.99
C GLY A 42 10.22 7.97 -8.04
N TYR A 43 10.42 6.78 -8.56
CA TYR A 43 11.44 6.52 -9.57
C TYR A 43 10.98 5.43 -10.55
N ALA A 44 11.63 5.41 -11.69
CA ALA A 44 11.38 4.41 -12.72
C ALA A 44 12.68 3.67 -13.04
N LEU A 45 12.57 2.38 -13.31
CA LEU A 45 13.64 1.48 -13.75
C LEU A 45 13.27 0.98 -15.15
N GLY A 46 14.22 1.02 -16.06
CA GLY A 46 13.97 0.58 -17.44
C GLY A 46 15.21 0.72 -18.32
N GLY A 47 15.12 0.24 -19.54
CA GLY A 47 16.17 0.41 -20.56
C GLY A 47 16.43 1.90 -20.85
N VAL A 48 17.65 2.22 -21.27
CA VAL A 48 18.14 3.61 -21.52
C VAL A 48 17.15 4.40 -22.38
N GLY A 49 16.65 3.83 -23.47
CA GLY A 49 15.72 4.54 -24.37
C GLY A 49 14.41 4.94 -23.72
N LEU A 50 13.85 4.12 -22.80
CA LEU A 50 12.65 4.45 -22.04
C LEU A 50 12.93 5.57 -21.02
N ILE A 51 14.06 5.50 -20.34
CA ILE A 51 14.45 6.52 -19.35
C ILE A 51 14.74 7.86 -20.04
N GLU A 52 15.40 7.86 -21.21
CA GLU A 52 15.59 9.07 -22.01
C GLU A 52 14.25 9.69 -22.46
N ALA A 53 13.29 8.86 -22.88
CA ALA A 53 11.95 9.33 -23.24
C ALA A 53 11.25 10.01 -22.06
N LEU A 54 11.33 9.41 -20.85
CA LEU A 54 10.80 10.01 -19.62
C LEU A 54 11.48 11.35 -19.30
N HIS A 55 12.82 11.43 -19.46
CA HIS A 55 13.55 12.67 -19.27
C HIS A 55 13.12 13.78 -20.23
N ARG A 56 12.91 13.46 -21.51
CA ARG A 56 12.41 14.43 -22.51
C ARG A 56 11.05 14.97 -22.12
N VAL A 57 10.09 14.09 -21.75
CA VAL A 57 8.77 14.51 -21.31
C VAL A 57 8.85 15.36 -20.06
N LYS A 58 9.58 14.90 -19.03
CA LYS A 58 9.78 15.65 -17.79
C LYS A 58 10.32 17.05 -18.07
N ASN A 59 11.40 17.16 -18.86
CA ASN A 59 12.07 18.42 -19.12
C ASN A 59 11.25 19.38 -19.97
N SER A 60 10.23 18.91 -20.69
CA SER A 60 9.37 19.76 -21.51
C SER A 60 8.39 20.59 -20.67
N PHE A 61 8.09 20.23 -19.40
CA PHE A 61 7.18 20.99 -18.56
C PHE A 61 7.72 21.30 -17.15
N ASN A 62 8.64 20.48 -16.59
CA ASN A 62 9.28 20.72 -15.30
C ASN A 62 10.66 20.05 -15.23
N SER A 63 11.72 20.81 -15.42
CA SER A 63 13.10 20.29 -15.40
C SER A 63 13.59 19.93 -13.98
N TYR A 64 13.02 20.56 -12.92
CA TYR A 64 13.48 20.43 -11.54
C TYR A 64 12.33 20.05 -10.60
N PRO A 65 11.71 18.85 -10.76
CA PRO A 65 10.51 18.47 -10.02
C PRO A 65 10.78 18.17 -8.54
N LEU A 66 12.02 17.80 -8.16
CA LEU A 66 12.37 17.43 -6.79
C LEU A 66 13.22 18.53 -6.13
N GLY A 67 12.68 19.11 -5.05
CA GLY A 67 13.43 20.04 -4.21
C GLY A 67 14.58 19.36 -3.44
N ARG A 68 15.54 20.15 -2.96
CA ARG A 68 16.72 19.66 -2.23
C ARG A 68 16.39 18.81 -1.00
N LEU A 69 15.38 19.20 -0.24
CA LEU A 69 14.94 18.46 0.96
C LEU A 69 14.35 17.08 0.59
N ALA A 70 13.58 17.01 -0.50
CA ALA A 70 13.05 15.75 -1.00
C ALA A 70 14.18 14.80 -1.44
N GLN A 71 15.21 15.33 -2.14
CA GLN A 71 16.38 14.56 -2.56
C GLN A 71 17.19 14.08 -1.34
N ALA A 72 17.47 14.95 -0.38
CA ALA A 72 18.22 14.60 0.83
C ALA A 72 17.48 13.54 1.67
N GLY A 73 16.17 13.70 1.87
CA GLY A 73 15.35 12.73 2.61
C GLY A 73 15.26 11.38 1.89
N ALA A 74 15.12 11.38 0.57
CA ALA A 74 15.13 10.15 -0.24
C ALA A 74 16.48 9.42 -0.13
N THR A 75 17.59 10.15 -0.26
CA THR A 75 18.93 9.59 -0.14
C THR A 75 19.18 9.00 1.25
N ALA A 76 18.82 9.73 2.31
CA ALA A 76 18.95 9.24 3.68
C ALA A 76 18.15 7.95 3.90
N SER A 77 16.91 7.90 3.38
CA SER A 77 16.07 6.71 3.49
C SER A 77 16.62 5.49 2.74
N VAL A 78 17.33 5.69 1.62
CA VAL A 78 17.98 4.58 0.91
C VAL A 78 19.15 4.02 1.72
N HIS A 79 19.90 4.88 2.42
CA HIS A 79 21.01 4.44 3.27
C HIS A 79 20.54 3.77 4.58
N ASP A 80 19.33 4.03 5.05
CA ASP A 80 18.77 3.40 6.24
C ASP A 80 18.02 2.09 5.89
N ASP A 81 18.78 1.11 5.38
CA ASP A 81 18.24 -0.18 4.95
C ASP A 81 17.73 -1.02 6.14
N ALA A 82 18.36 -0.91 7.30
CA ALA A 82 17.97 -1.66 8.50
C ALA A 82 16.56 -1.26 8.97
N TYR A 83 16.30 0.02 9.14
CA TYR A 83 14.97 0.53 9.50
C TYR A 83 13.92 0.20 8.43
N PHE A 84 14.27 0.33 7.16
CA PHE A 84 13.40 0.00 6.05
C PHE A 84 12.94 -1.45 6.09
N ARG A 85 13.88 -2.41 6.23
CA ARG A 85 13.56 -3.84 6.31
C ARG A 85 12.71 -4.18 7.53
N GLU A 86 13.06 -3.64 8.68
CA GLU A 86 12.29 -3.84 9.92
C GLU A 86 10.86 -3.30 9.78
N SER A 87 10.70 -2.10 9.23
CA SER A 87 9.38 -1.50 8.99
C SER A 87 8.53 -2.34 8.06
N CYS A 88 9.07 -2.80 6.94
CA CYS A 88 8.37 -3.67 6.00
C CYS A 88 7.96 -5.00 6.66
N ALA A 89 8.87 -5.62 7.42
CA ALA A 89 8.60 -6.88 8.12
C ALA A 89 7.46 -6.72 9.15
N ARG A 90 7.44 -5.61 9.92
CA ARG A 90 6.34 -5.32 10.85
C ARG A 90 5.00 -5.17 10.13
N VAL A 91 4.96 -4.48 8.99
CA VAL A 91 3.73 -4.35 8.19
C VAL A 91 3.26 -5.71 7.66
N VAL A 92 4.16 -6.55 7.18
CA VAL A 92 3.81 -7.91 6.70
C VAL A 92 3.23 -8.74 7.83
N ALA A 93 3.90 -8.78 8.99
CA ALA A 93 3.42 -9.53 10.16
C ALA A 93 2.06 -9.01 10.67
N GLY A 94 1.88 -7.69 10.74
CA GLY A 94 0.61 -7.05 11.12
C GLY A 94 -0.52 -7.36 10.14
N ARG A 95 -0.23 -7.36 8.81
CA ARG A 95 -1.19 -7.74 7.78
C ARG A 95 -1.67 -9.18 7.97
N GLU A 96 -0.76 -10.11 8.22
CA GLU A 96 -1.08 -11.51 8.43
C GLU A 96 -1.90 -11.72 9.71
N ALA A 97 -1.53 -11.06 10.80
CA ALA A 97 -2.28 -11.10 12.05
C ALA A 97 -3.71 -10.53 11.86
N MET A 98 -3.84 -9.34 11.27
CA MET A 98 -5.14 -8.73 10.97
C MET A 98 -6.00 -9.61 10.06
N THR A 99 -5.39 -10.24 9.05
CA THR A 99 -6.09 -11.15 8.13
C THR A 99 -6.67 -12.35 8.87
N ARG A 100 -5.90 -12.99 9.76
CA ARG A 100 -6.38 -14.13 10.57
C ARG A 100 -7.58 -13.74 11.42
N GLU A 101 -7.51 -12.60 12.11
CA GLU A 101 -8.59 -12.13 12.97
C GLU A 101 -9.86 -11.77 12.19
N LEU A 102 -9.71 -11.11 11.04
CA LEU A 102 -10.85 -10.81 10.16
C LEU A 102 -11.52 -12.09 9.65
N ILE A 103 -10.74 -13.09 9.25
CA ILE A 103 -11.29 -14.40 8.83
C ILE A 103 -12.03 -15.08 9.99
N ARG A 104 -11.50 -15.01 11.22
CA ARG A 104 -12.18 -15.55 12.43
C ARG A 104 -13.53 -14.88 12.69
N LEU A 105 -13.67 -13.60 12.34
CA LEU A 105 -14.93 -12.86 12.40
C LEU A 105 -15.85 -13.09 11.17
N GLY A 106 -15.50 -13.98 10.25
CA GLY A 106 -16.32 -14.34 9.09
C GLY A 106 -16.10 -13.46 7.85
N PHE A 107 -15.09 -12.61 7.83
CA PHE A 107 -14.73 -11.86 6.63
C PHE A 107 -14.12 -12.75 5.55
N VAL A 108 -14.42 -12.43 4.30
CA VAL A 108 -13.69 -12.91 3.13
C VAL A 108 -12.61 -11.88 2.80
N VAL A 109 -11.36 -12.26 2.99
CA VAL A 109 -10.19 -11.40 2.77
C VAL A 109 -9.47 -11.84 1.51
N GLN A 110 -9.21 -10.90 0.59
CA GLN A 110 -8.44 -11.18 -0.63
C GLN A 110 -6.94 -11.28 -0.29
N PRO A 111 -6.18 -12.15 -0.98
CA PRO A 111 -4.72 -12.18 -0.85
C PRO A 111 -4.11 -10.79 -1.09
N SER A 112 -3.13 -10.42 -0.28
CA SER A 112 -2.49 -9.11 -0.36
C SER A 112 -0.98 -9.19 -0.15
N SER A 113 -0.22 -8.51 -1.01
CA SER A 113 1.19 -8.16 -0.83
C SER A 113 1.36 -6.63 -0.73
N ALA A 114 0.39 -5.94 -0.11
CA ALA A 114 0.42 -4.50 0.12
C ALA A 114 0.37 -4.18 1.62
N ASN A 115 0.42 -2.90 1.97
CA ASN A 115 0.21 -2.43 3.33
C ASN A 115 -1.28 -2.28 3.71
N PHE A 116 -2.15 -3.00 3.05
CA PHE A 116 -3.59 -3.06 3.32
C PHE A 116 -4.16 -4.42 2.95
N VAL A 117 -5.32 -4.74 3.48
CA VAL A 117 -6.15 -5.86 3.04
C VAL A 117 -7.41 -5.35 2.35
N PHE A 118 -8.00 -6.19 1.50
CA PHE A 118 -9.27 -5.93 0.84
C PHE A 118 -10.26 -7.00 1.29
N ALA A 119 -11.19 -6.61 2.17
CA ALA A 119 -12.04 -7.54 2.90
C ALA A 119 -13.52 -7.17 2.75
N ARG A 120 -14.40 -8.17 2.75
CA ARG A 120 -15.86 -8.00 2.80
C ARG A 120 -16.45 -8.96 3.82
N HIS A 121 -17.58 -8.57 4.41
CA HIS A 121 -18.36 -9.46 5.27
C HIS A 121 -19.66 -9.88 4.56
N PRO A 122 -20.01 -11.18 4.52
CA PRO A 122 -21.20 -11.66 3.79
C PRO A 122 -22.53 -11.11 4.32
N ALA A 123 -22.62 -10.87 5.64
CA ALA A 123 -23.84 -10.43 6.30
C ALA A 123 -24.09 -8.91 6.24
N ARG A 124 -23.12 -8.10 5.81
CA ARG A 124 -23.25 -6.63 5.75
C ARG A 124 -22.56 -6.04 4.53
N GLY A 125 -23.20 -5.06 3.90
CA GLY A 125 -22.64 -4.32 2.78
C GLY A 125 -21.43 -3.47 3.17
N GLY A 126 -20.52 -3.27 2.23
CA GLY A 126 -19.31 -2.46 2.45
C GLY A 126 -19.59 -1.03 2.93
N PRO A 127 -20.55 -0.27 2.34
CA PRO A 127 -20.91 1.07 2.82
C PRO A 127 -21.41 1.09 4.25
N GLU A 128 -22.31 0.17 4.59
CA GLU A 128 -22.90 0.07 5.93
C GLU A 128 -21.85 -0.30 6.98
N PHE A 129 -20.98 -1.24 6.66
CA PHE A 129 -19.90 -1.63 7.56
C PHE A 129 -18.88 -0.51 7.76
N ALA A 130 -18.55 0.23 6.69
CA ALA A 130 -17.66 1.40 6.79
C ALA A 130 -18.25 2.52 7.66
N ALA A 131 -19.57 2.75 7.56
CA ALA A 131 -20.28 3.72 8.39
C ALA A 131 -20.26 3.31 9.86
N ALA A 132 -20.58 2.05 10.17
CA ALA A 132 -20.57 1.52 11.53
C ALA A 132 -19.17 1.56 12.15
N LEU A 133 -18.11 1.18 11.42
CA LEU A 133 -16.73 1.31 11.89
C LEU A 133 -16.37 2.77 12.22
N ARG A 134 -16.85 3.73 11.42
CA ARG A 134 -16.63 5.16 11.68
C ARG A 134 -17.25 5.62 13.00
N GLU A 135 -18.41 5.11 13.38
CA GLU A 135 -19.04 5.38 14.69
C GLU A 135 -18.16 4.89 15.86
N HIS A 136 -17.37 3.84 15.64
CA HIS A 136 -16.34 3.34 16.56
C HIS A 136 -14.96 4.01 16.40
N ALA A 137 -14.90 5.16 15.71
CA ALA A 137 -13.66 5.89 15.40
C ALA A 137 -12.60 5.05 14.64
N VAL A 138 -13.04 4.06 13.85
CA VAL A 138 -12.20 3.27 12.94
C VAL A 138 -12.47 3.71 11.50
N LEU A 139 -11.45 4.25 10.83
CA LEU A 139 -11.57 4.74 9.47
C LEU A 139 -11.01 3.72 8.47
N VAL A 140 -11.87 3.27 7.55
CA VAL A 140 -11.52 2.41 6.44
C VAL A 140 -11.88 3.06 5.11
N ARG A 141 -11.31 2.59 4.01
CA ARG A 141 -11.63 3.11 2.68
C ARG A 141 -12.65 2.22 1.99
N HIS A 142 -13.76 2.80 1.57
CA HIS A 142 -14.76 2.18 0.70
C HIS A 142 -14.69 2.78 -0.71
N PHE A 143 -14.95 1.95 -1.74
CA PHE A 143 -15.01 2.36 -3.15
C PHE A 143 -16.35 1.97 -3.76
N ASN A 144 -17.18 2.96 -4.08
CA ASN A 144 -18.49 2.73 -4.70
C ASN A 144 -18.36 2.47 -6.21
N LYS A 145 -17.85 1.28 -6.56
CA LYS A 145 -17.77 0.77 -7.94
C LYS A 145 -18.31 -0.66 -7.99
N PRO A 146 -18.91 -1.12 -9.09
CA PRO A 146 -19.64 -2.42 -9.13
C PRO A 146 -18.86 -3.61 -8.58
N ARG A 147 -17.55 -3.70 -8.86
CA ARG A 147 -16.70 -4.82 -8.43
C ARG A 147 -16.11 -4.65 -7.04
N THR A 148 -16.06 -3.44 -6.50
CA THR A 148 -15.39 -3.11 -5.23
C THR A 148 -16.36 -2.69 -4.13
N ALA A 149 -17.61 -2.36 -4.47
CA ALA A 149 -18.61 -1.90 -3.51
C ALA A 149 -18.84 -2.83 -2.30
N PRO A 150 -18.77 -4.17 -2.41
CA PRO A 150 -18.89 -5.05 -1.25
C PRO A 150 -17.70 -5.00 -0.29
N TYR A 151 -16.55 -4.46 -0.72
CA TYR A 151 -15.29 -4.54 -0.01
C TYR A 151 -14.91 -3.26 0.71
N LEU A 152 -14.10 -3.43 1.74
CA LEU A 152 -13.38 -2.38 2.45
C LEU A 152 -11.88 -2.55 2.22
N ARG A 153 -11.17 -1.47 1.92
CA ARG A 153 -9.71 -1.44 2.00
C ARG A 153 -9.32 -1.00 3.40
N ILE A 154 -8.67 -1.89 4.12
CA ILE A 154 -8.24 -1.70 5.50
C ILE A 154 -6.73 -1.63 5.53
N THR A 155 -6.19 -0.46 5.87
CA THR A 155 -4.74 -0.25 5.95
C THR A 155 -4.20 -0.93 7.22
N VAL A 156 -3.06 -1.59 7.10
CA VAL A 156 -2.34 -2.15 8.24
C VAL A 156 -1.80 -1.02 9.09
N GLY A 157 -2.24 -0.94 10.33
CA GLY A 157 -1.76 -0.01 11.35
C GLY A 157 -0.83 -0.69 12.36
N THR A 158 -0.75 -0.14 13.56
CA THR A 158 -0.08 -0.76 14.71
C THR A 158 -0.90 -1.95 15.24
N GLU A 159 -0.32 -2.73 16.16
CA GLU A 159 -1.05 -3.79 16.85
C GLU A 159 -2.29 -3.24 17.54
N HIS A 160 -2.16 -2.10 18.22
CA HIS A 160 -3.27 -1.41 18.87
C HIS A 160 -4.37 -0.99 17.87
N ASP A 161 -4.01 -0.50 16.67
CA ASP A 161 -5.00 -0.17 15.64
C ASP A 161 -5.74 -1.41 15.16
N THR A 162 -5.04 -2.54 15.04
CA THR A 162 -5.63 -3.84 14.68
C THR A 162 -6.60 -4.33 15.76
N GLU A 163 -6.22 -4.26 17.04
CA GLU A 163 -7.09 -4.61 18.16
C GLU A 163 -8.37 -3.78 18.18
N ARG A 164 -8.25 -2.47 18.00
CA ARG A 164 -9.42 -1.57 17.90
C ARG A 164 -10.33 -1.92 16.74
N LEU A 165 -9.78 -2.21 15.58
CA LEU A 165 -10.54 -2.64 14.41
C LEU A 165 -11.31 -3.94 14.71
N ILE A 166 -10.65 -4.95 15.25
CA ILE A 166 -11.23 -6.26 15.53
C ILE A 166 -12.32 -6.16 16.60
N THR A 167 -12.08 -5.40 17.67
CA THR A 167 -13.09 -5.14 18.71
C THR A 167 -14.32 -4.44 18.14
N ALA A 168 -14.14 -3.40 17.35
CA ALA A 168 -15.24 -2.70 16.69
C ALA A 168 -16.00 -3.62 15.73
N ALA A 169 -15.28 -4.40 14.92
CA ALA A 169 -15.92 -5.34 13.98
C ALA A 169 -16.71 -6.43 14.70
N ALA A 170 -16.18 -6.99 15.79
CA ALA A 170 -16.88 -7.98 16.63
C ALA A 170 -18.19 -7.40 17.20
N HIS A 171 -18.12 -6.21 17.79
CA HIS A 171 -19.30 -5.51 18.30
C HIS A 171 -20.36 -5.25 17.23
N ILE A 172 -19.97 -4.76 16.05
CA ILE A 172 -20.88 -4.51 14.91
C ILE A 172 -21.56 -5.80 14.43
N LEU A 173 -20.89 -6.94 14.55
CA LEU A 173 -21.40 -8.25 14.16
C LEU A 173 -22.21 -8.95 15.26
N GLY A 174 -22.26 -8.39 16.48
CA GLY A 174 -22.94 -9.00 17.63
C GLY A 174 -22.20 -10.18 18.24
N HIS A 175 -20.89 -10.25 18.05
CA HIS A 175 -20.02 -11.16 18.77
C HIS A 175 -19.59 -10.48 20.07
N GLU A 176 -20.21 -10.87 21.19
CA GLU A 176 -19.79 -10.50 22.56
C GLU A 176 -18.63 -11.38 23.04
#